data_1ae8aa15b4144a20b3e4ca0eaaa0be13
#
_entry.id   1ae8aa15b4144a20b3e4ca0eaaa0be13
#
_cell.length_a   1.000
_cell.length_b   1.000
_cell.length_c   1.000
_cell.angle_alpha   90.00
_cell.angle_beta   90.00
_cell.angle_gamma   90.00
#
_symmetry.space_group_name_H-M   'P 1'
#
loop_
_entity.id
_entity.type
_entity.pdbx_description
1 polymer ?
#
loop_
_entity_poly.entity_id
_entity_poly.type
_entity_poly.pdbx_seq_one_letter_code
_entity_poly.pdbx_strand_id
1 'polypeptide(L)' 'MFNSNRPSSYQKLSYTQKLVNYNQRKRFGDVTVIAERTGYSTTHVSDVLNGKYENSRIMNVAYDRARGRNVNVALTTI' A
#
# COMPACT_ATOMS: atom_id res chain seq x y z
N MET A 1 -10.70 -25.39 -15.23
CA MET A 1 -10.44 -24.76 -15.09
C MET A 1 -10.04 -24.34 -14.64
N PHE A 2 -10.29 -24.35 -14.26
CA PHE A 2 -10.06 -23.72 -13.90
C PHE A 2 -9.57 -23.12 -13.56
N ASN A 3 -9.48 -23.12 -13.28
CA ASN A 3 -9.09 -22.42 -12.84
C ASN A 3 -8.77 -21.62 -12.87
N SER A 4 -8.81 -21.95 -12.85
CA SER A 4 -8.30 -20.90 -13.23
C SER A 4 -8.65 -19.63 -12.78
N ASN A 5 -9.45 -19.34 -12.53
CA ASN A 5 -9.80 -18.07 -12.23
C ASN A 5 -9.50 -17.65 -10.89
N ARG A 6 -9.58 -18.36 -9.97
CA ARG A 6 -9.40 -17.87 -8.69
C ARG A 6 -8.02 -17.44 -8.40
N PRO A 7 -7.08 -17.98 -8.95
CA PRO A 7 -5.74 -17.60 -8.59
C PRO A 7 -5.40 -16.19 -8.84
N SER A 8 -5.82 -15.65 -9.94
CA SER A 8 -5.39 -14.31 -10.22
C SER A 8 -5.96 -13.32 -9.23
N SER A 9 -7.09 -13.63 -8.67
CA SER A 9 -7.72 -12.64 -7.84
C SER A 9 -6.99 -12.42 -6.54
N TYR A 10 -6.29 -13.39 -6.00
CA TYR A 10 -5.61 -13.13 -4.76
C TYR A 10 -4.11 -13.18 -4.89
N GLN A 11 -3.62 -13.27 -6.10
CA GLN A 11 -2.19 -13.28 -6.27
C GLN A 11 -1.60 -11.92 -6.27
N LYS A 12 -2.18 -11.03 -7.04
CA LYS A 12 -1.60 -9.72 -7.19
C LYS A 12 -2.65 -8.67 -7.33
N LEU A 13 -2.47 -7.62 -6.60
CA LEU A 13 -3.24 -6.42 -6.82
C LEU A 13 -2.44 -5.51 -7.74
N SER A 14 -3.14 -4.68 -8.50
CA SER A 14 -2.49 -3.68 -9.31
C SER A 14 -1.86 -2.64 -8.39
N TYR A 15 -0.99 -1.82 -8.96
CA TYR A 15 -0.37 -0.74 -8.22
C TYR A 15 -1.44 0.16 -7.59
N THR A 16 -2.44 0.53 -8.38
CA THR A 16 -3.50 1.41 -7.89
C THR A 16 -4.28 0.77 -6.75
N GLN A 17 -4.58 -0.52 -6.88
CA GLN A 17 -5.30 -1.21 -5.81
C GLN A 17 -4.47 -1.26 -4.53
N LYS A 18 -3.17 -1.45 -4.64
CA LYS A 18 -2.31 -1.44 -3.47
C LYS A 18 -2.30 -0.07 -2.82
N LEU A 19 -2.25 0.98 -3.63
CA LEU A 19 -2.27 2.33 -3.11
C LEU A 19 -3.56 2.62 -2.36
N VAL A 20 -4.70 2.23 -2.93
CA VAL A 20 -5.98 2.41 -2.27
C VAL A 20 -6.02 1.64 -0.96
N ASN A 21 -5.60 0.40 -0.99
CA ASN A 21 -5.57 -0.41 0.23
C ASN A 21 -4.68 0.19 1.30
N TYR A 22 -3.51 0.67 0.92
CA TYR A 22 -2.64 1.30 1.88
C TYR A 22 -3.29 2.54 2.48
N ASN A 23 -3.86 3.40 1.64
CA ASN A 23 -4.42 4.66 2.12
C ASN A 23 -5.60 4.45 3.05
N GLN A 24 -6.34 3.37 2.88
CA GLN A 24 -7.42 3.04 3.79
C GLN A 24 -6.93 2.56 5.15
N ARG A 25 -5.68 2.15 5.23
CA ARG A 25 -5.14 1.54 6.45
C ARG A 25 -3.87 2.20 6.96
N LYS A 26 -3.50 3.32 6.40
CA LYS A 26 -2.26 3.99 6.74
C LYS A 26 -2.26 4.43 8.20
N ARG A 27 -1.07 4.49 8.76
CA ARG A 27 -0.89 4.94 10.14
C ARG A 27 0.27 5.91 10.23
N PHE A 28 0.23 6.75 11.23
CA PHE A 28 1.31 7.67 11.50
C PHE A 28 2.59 6.86 11.71
N GLY A 29 3.68 7.33 11.14
CA GLY A 29 4.97 6.65 11.26
C GLY A 29 5.30 5.70 10.13
N ASP A 30 4.33 5.37 9.28
CA ASP A 30 4.59 4.46 8.18
C ASP A 30 5.67 4.97 7.25
N VAL A 31 5.65 6.26 6.94
CA VAL A 31 6.61 6.83 5.99
C VAL A 31 8.02 6.60 6.47
N THR A 32 8.27 6.83 7.75
CA THR A 32 9.61 6.64 8.31
C THR A 32 10.08 5.20 8.19
N VAL A 33 9.21 4.26 8.53
CA VAL A 33 9.57 2.84 8.47
C VAL A 33 9.79 2.40 7.03
N ILE A 34 8.93 2.84 6.11
CA ILE A 34 9.09 2.46 4.72
C ILE A 34 10.37 3.04 4.15
N ALA A 35 10.69 4.29 4.50
CA ALA A 35 11.93 4.90 4.05
C ALA A 35 13.13 4.10 4.54
N GLU A 36 13.11 3.70 5.80
CA GLU A 36 14.21 2.90 6.34
C GLU A 36 14.35 1.56 5.63
N ARG A 37 13.23 0.94 5.32
CA ARG A 37 13.27 -0.38 4.68
C ARG A 37 13.69 -0.33 3.23
N THR A 38 13.35 0.75 2.53
CA THR A 38 13.59 0.83 1.10
C THR A 38 14.84 1.61 0.76
N GLY A 39 15.34 2.42 1.68
CA GLY A 39 16.49 3.26 1.41
C GLY A 39 16.16 4.57 0.72
N TYR A 40 14.90 4.84 0.47
CA TYR A 40 14.47 6.11 -0.13
C TYR A 40 14.25 7.14 0.97
N SER A 41 14.26 8.42 0.57
CA SER A 41 13.99 9.48 1.53
C SER A 41 12.53 9.48 1.96
N THR A 42 12.25 10.05 3.12
CA THR A 42 10.87 10.15 3.59
C THR A 42 10.04 11.02 2.66
N THR A 43 10.65 12.05 2.07
CA THR A 43 9.94 12.90 1.11
C THR A 43 9.51 12.09 -0.11
N HIS A 44 10.41 11.28 -0.65
CA HIS A 44 10.07 10.48 -1.81
C HIS A 44 8.99 9.44 -1.47
N VAL A 45 9.12 8.79 -0.32
CA VAL A 45 8.12 7.82 0.13
C VAL A 45 6.76 8.50 0.24
N SER A 46 6.71 9.66 0.87
CA SER A 46 5.47 10.39 1.02
C SER A 46 4.86 10.74 -0.33
N ASP A 47 5.68 11.20 -1.28
CA ASP A 47 5.19 11.55 -2.60
C ASP A 47 4.62 10.34 -3.34
N VAL A 48 5.26 9.20 -3.20
CA VAL A 48 4.77 7.96 -3.81
C VAL A 48 3.43 7.58 -3.21
N LEU A 49 3.31 7.66 -1.90
CA LEU A 49 2.08 7.25 -1.22
C LEU A 49 0.94 8.23 -1.44
N ASN A 50 1.25 9.45 -1.85
CA ASN A 50 0.26 10.44 -2.23
C ASN A 50 -0.10 10.40 -3.71
N GLY A 51 0.51 9.49 -4.45
CA GLY A 51 0.18 9.32 -5.86
C GLY A 51 0.96 10.22 -6.80
N LYS A 52 1.95 10.93 -6.30
CA LYS A 52 2.71 11.87 -7.12
C LYS A 52 3.70 11.17 -8.03
N TYR A 53 4.29 10.09 -7.58
CA TYR A 53 5.20 9.27 -8.35
C TYR A 53 4.86 7.82 -8.15
N GLU A 54 5.25 6.98 -9.10
CA GLU A 54 5.10 5.54 -8.95
C GLU A 54 6.42 4.91 -8.57
N ASN A 55 6.39 4.02 -7.59
CA ASN A 55 7.56 3.27 -7.19
C ASN A 55 7.09 1.95 -6.61
N SER A 56 7.30 0.88 -7.35
CA SER A 56 6.80 -0.44 -6.96
C SER A 56 7.44 -0.94 -5.68
N ARG A 57 8.72 -0.63 -5.47
CA ARG A 57 9.39 -1.09 -4.25
C ARG A 57 8.76 -0.46 -3.01
N ILE A 58 8.54 0.84 -3.06
CA ILE A 58 7.88 1.53 -1.96
C ILE A 58 6.47 1.01 -1.78
N MET A 59 5.75 0.86 -2.88
CA MET A 59 4.36 0.41 -2.81
C MET A 59 4.25 -0.99 -2.24
N ASN A 60 5.14 -1.89 -2.60
CA ASN A 60 5.09 -3.25 -2.09
C ASN A 60 5.33 -3.28 -0.59
N VAL A 61 6.27 -2.48 -0.09
CA VAL A 61 6.52 -2.42 1.35
C VAL A 61 5.33 -1.80 2.07
N ALA A 62 4.76 -0.73 1.50
CA ALA A 62 3.61 -0.08 2.11
C ALA A 62 2.41 -1.01 2.19
N TYR A 63 2.12 -1.69 1.09
CA TYR A 63 1.00 -2.62 1.06
C TYR A 63 1.22 -3.76 2.05
N ASP A 64 2.42 -4.30 2.09
CA ASP A 64 2.74 -5.39 2.99
C ASP A 64 2.52 -5.00 4.45
N ARG A 65 2.91 -3.79 4.81
CA ARG A 65 2.71 -3.32 6.18
C ARG A 65 1.24 -3.15 6.51
N ALA A 66 0.45 -2.71 5.54
CA ALA A 66 -0.92 -2.29 5.81
C ALA A 66 -1.94 -3.41 5.64
N ARG A 67 -1.62 -4.43 4.89
CA ARG A 67 -2.64 -5.39 4.45
C ARG A 67 -3.29 -6.14 5.60
N GLY A 68 -2.62 -6.26 6.72
CA GLY A 68 -3.21 -6.96 7.87
C GLY A 68 -3.98 -6.05 8.81
N ARG A 69 -4.05 -4.77 8.51
CA ARG A 69 -4.71 -3.81 9.38
C ARG A 69 -6.17 -3.63 8.99
N ASN A 70 -6.97 -3.25 9.95
CA ASN A 70 -8.35 -2.87 9.66
C ASN A 70 -8.40 -1.54 8.94
N VAL A 71 -9.42 -1.36 8.12
CA VAL A 71 -9.65 -0.07 7.48
C VAL A 71 -9.92 0.97 8.56
N ASN A 72 -9.42 2.17 8.34
CA ASN A 72 -9.59 3.24 9.33
C ASN A 72 -11.06 3.60 9.47
N VAL A 73 -11.55 3.53 10.68
CA VAL A 73 -12.97 3.74 10.94
C VAL A 73 -13.40 5.15 10.55
N ALA A 74 -12.51 6.10 10.78
CA ALA A 74 -12.84 7.48 10.48
C ALA A 74 -13.15 7.72 9.01
N LEU A 75 -12.71 6.82 8.14
CA LEU A 75 -12.98 6.96 6.72
C LEU A 75 -14.32 6.34 6.32
N THR A 76 -14.94 5.59 7.20
CA THR A 76 -16.13 4.85 6.86
C THR A 76 -17.35 5.24 7.65
N THR A 77 -17.17 5.95 8.74
CA THR A 77 -18.29 6.32 9.55
C THR A 77 -18.75 7.67 9.16
N ILE A 78 -19.40 7.94 8.31
CA ILE A 78 -19.91 9.26 8.11
C ILE A 78 -21.39 9.24 7.83
#